data_e203abff294ad7fd6df39d2dead90351
#
_entry.id   e203abff294ad7fd6df39d2dead90351
#
_cell.length_a   1.000
_cell.length_b   1.000
_cell.length_c   1.000
_cell.angle_alpha   90.00
_cell.angle_beta   90.00
_cell.angle_gamma   90.00
#
_symmetry.space_group_name_H-M   'P 1'
#
loop_
_entity.id
_entity.type
_entity.pdbx_description
1 polymer ?
#
loop_
_entity_poly.entity_id
_entity_poly.type
_entity_poly.pdbx_seq_one_letter_code
_entity_poly.pdbx_strand_id
1 'polypeptide(L)'
;MKNTLTASEKRRFLDIIAGFRTVKILVIGDFILDQFVWGNVSRISPEAPVPVVDVKRESYMPGGSLNVANNIRSLAGSAFPCGVVGRDLYGRMLVKTMRHQGIETGGIVYDPSRPTTLKTRVIAHSQQMVRFDREKTEDVSLANLNKILKFVHQMIRTMDVVVLEDYGKGVMQPFLLREVVKLAKKFKKPVLVDPKEKHFDYYNGVTCITPNRKEAYGGYERTIGPWRKTPELEAVGWALIKKLKLESVLVTLGEDGMILFEKKGRVTKIPTAAREVYDVSGAGDTVIATIALSLAAGAKMHEAARIANMAAGIVVGKLGTATASPEELTEAVRRAGSR
;
A
#
# COMPACT_ATOMS: atom_id res chain seq x y z
N MET A 1 18.13 19.09 -0.86
CA MET A 1 18.11 19.22 -2.35
C MET A 1 16.67 19.47 -2.77
N LYS A 2 16.40 20.46 -3.64
CA LYS A 2 15.02 20.73 -4.10
C LYS A 2 14.58 19.65 -5.08
N ASN A 3 13.31 19.30 -5.07
CA ASN A 3 12.72 18.29 -5.97
C ASN A 3 12.46 18.93 -7.38
N THR A 4 13.54 19.43 -8.00
CA THR A 4 13.47 20.12 -9.29
C THR A 4 13.49 19.10 -10.42
N LEU A 5 12.61 19.28 -11.42
CA LEU A 5 12.56 18.50 -12.64
C LEU A 5 13.05 19.35 -13.82
N THR A 6 13.88 18.77 -14.68
CA THR A 6 14.19 19.36 -15.99
C THR A 6 12.97 19.30 -16.92
N ALA A 7 12.95 20.09 -17.97
CA ALA A 7 11.86 20.05 -18.97
C ALA A 7 11.68 18.65 -19.60
N SER A 8 12.79 17.96 -19.86
CA SER A 8 12.78 16.59 -20.38
C SER A 8 12.17 15.59 -19.38
N GLU A 9 12.56 15.67 -18.09
CA GLU A 9 11.98 14.82 -17.04
C GLU A 9 10.48 15.10 -16.85
N LYS A 10 10.06 16.37 -16.85
CA LYS A 10 8.63 16.72 -16.80
C LYS A 10 7.85 16.05 -17.92
N ARG A 11 8.30 16.20 -19.16
CA ARG A 11 7.65 15.58 -20.32
C ARG A 11 7.59 14.05 -20.14
N ARG A 12 8.69 13.42 -19.76
CA ARG A 12 8.76 11.98 -19.52
C ARG A 12 7.78 11.53 -18.44
N PHE A 13 7.65 12.26 -17.32
CA PHE A 13 6.72 11.93 -16.25
C PHE A 13 5.26 12.09 -16.67
N LEU A 14 4.96 13.12 -17.44
CA LEU A 14 3.62 13.31 -18.02
C LEU A 14 3.23 12.17 -18.96
N ASP A 15 4.17 11.71 -19.81
CA ASP A 15 3.95 10.57 -20.71
C ASP A 15 3.69 9.28 -19.92
N ILE A 16 4.44 9.04 -18.83
CA ILE A 16 4.23 7.90 -17.93
C ILE A 16 2.82 7.97 -17.30
N ILE A 17 2.43 9.12 -16.75
CA ILE A 17 1.11 9.30 -16.11
C ILE A 17 -0.02 9.10 -17.12
N ALA A 18 0.13 9.60 -18.33
CA ALA A 18 -0.85 9.38 -19.41
C ALA A 18 -1.05 7.88 -19.71
N GLY A 19 0.00 7.07 -19.57
CA GLY A 19 -0.03 5.62 -19.76
C GLY A 19 -0.81 4.84 -18.70
N PHE A 20 -1.12 5.41 -17.52
CA PHE A 20 -1.80 4.70 -16.43
C PHE A 20 -3.16 4.09 -16.82
N ARG A 21 -3.87 4.71 -17.76
CA ARG A 21 -5.21 4.29 -18.21
C ARG A 21 -5.27 2.88 -18.82
N THR A 22 -4.16 2.39 -19.32
CA THR A 22 -4.08 1.05 -19.95
C THR A 22 -3.53 -0.01 -19.02
N VAL A 23 -3.07 0.38 -17.83
CA VAL A 23 -2.37 -0.50 -16.87
C VAL A 23 -3.35 -1.35 -16.09
N LYS A 24 -3.01 -2.64 -15.93
CA LYS A 24 -3.74 -3.64 -15.14
C LYS A 24 -2.86 -4.20 -14.03
N ILE A 25 -3.30 -4.03 -12.79
CA ILE A 25 -2.53 -4.44 -11.61
C ILE A 25 -3.32 -5.47 -10.80
N LEU A 26 -2.68 -6.61 -10.55
CA LEU A 26 -3.17 -7.62 -9.61
C LEU A 26 -2.73 -7.24 -8.21
N VAL A 27 -3.68 -6.99 -7.29
CA VAL A 27 -3.41 -6.64 -5.89
C VAL A 27 -3.82 -7.78 -4.99
N ILE A 28 -2.85 -8.46 -4.38
CA ILE A 28 -3.10 -9.60 -3.48
C ILE A 28 -2.80 -9.15 -2.06
N GLY A 29 -3.74 -9.34 -1.12
CA GLY A 29 -3.45 -8.93 0.25
C GLY A 29 -4.62 -9.04 1.22
N ASP A 30 -4.37 -8.49 2.40
CA ASP A 30 -5.34 -8.45 3.48
C ASP A 30 -6.34 -7.32 3.26
N PHE A 31 -7.63 -7.68 3.17
CA PHE A 31 -8.73 -6.72 3.00
C PHE A 31 -9.17 -6.18 4.36
N ILE A 32 -9.31 -4.88 4.43
CA ILE A 32 -9.72 -4.15 5.64
C ILE A 32 -10.88 -3.22 5.28
N LEU A 33 -11.85 -3.11 6.18
CA LEU A 33 -12.84 -2.04 6.15
C LEU A 33 -12.47 -1.04 7.25
N ASP A 34 -12.20 0.20 6.88
CA ASP A 34 -12.01 1.29 7.83
C ASP A 34 -13.36 1.96 8.11
N GLN A 35 -13.76 2.00 9.37
CA GLN A 35 -14.94 2.71 9.86
C GLN A 35 -14.51 3.94 10.64
N PHE A 36 -15.11 5.07 10.33
CA PHE A 36 -14.95 6.31 11.09
C PHE A 36 -16.28 6.67 11.72
N VAL A 37 -16.28 6.79 13.03
CA VAL A 37 -17.43 7.20 13.84
C VAL A 37 -17.17 8.61 14.33
N TRP A 38 -17.91 9.57 13.83
CA TRP A 38 -17.76 10.98 14.14
C TRP A 38 -18.83 11.40 15.15
N GLY A 39 -18.43 12.06 16.23
CA GLY A 39 -19.37 12.51 17.25
C GLY A 39 -18.86 13.65 18.11
N ASN A 40 -19.67 13.99 19.12
CA ASN A 40 -19.32 14.98 20.12
C ASN A 40 -19.26 14.33 21.50
N VAL A 41 -18.37 14.82 22.35
CA VAL A 41 -18.30 14.46 23.76
C VAL A 41 -18.80 15.64 24.57
N SER A 42 -19.89 15.45 25.32
CA SER A 42 -20.47 16.47 26.20
C SER A 42 -20.55 16.04 27.66
N ARG A 43 -20.31 14.76 27.96
CA ARG A 43 -20.39 14.21 29.32
C ARG A 43 -19.46 13.02 29.50
N ILE A 44 -19.14 12.75 30.76
CA ILE A 44 -18.51 11.50 31.21
C ILE A 44 -19.60 10.49 31.54
N SER A 45 -19.35 9.22 31.29
CA SER A 45 -20.29 8.12 31.62
C SER A 45 -20.49 8.06 33.13
N PRO A 46 -21.74 7.85 33.60
CA PRO A 46 -21.97 7.53 35.00
C PRO A 46 -21.50 6.11 35.40
N GLU A 47 -21.23 5.24 34.43
CA GLU A 47 -20.86 3.84 34.67
C GLU A 47 -19.34 3.66 34.83
N ALA A 48 -18.53 4.56 34.24
CA ALA A 48 -17.08 4.53 34.25
C ALA A 48 -16.49 5.92 33.88
N PRO A 49 -15.23 6.24 34.27
CA PRO A 49 -14.61 7.53 33.96
C PRO A 49 -14.16 7.61 32.50
N VAL A 50 -15.10 7.40 31.58
CA VAL A 50 -14.86 7.43 30.11
C VAL A 50 -15.82 8.43 29.44
N PRO A 51 -15.39 9.11 28.36
CA PRO A 51 -16.26 10.01 27.63
C PRO A 51 -17.40 9.25 26.92
N VAL A 52 -18.59 9.85 26.89
CA VAL A 52 -19.71 9.38 26.06
C VAL A 52 -19.68 10.15 24.75
N VAL A 53 -19.51 9.41 23.66
CA VAL A 53 -19.52 9.98 22.29
C VAL A 53 -20.95 9.91 21.74
N ASP A 54 -21.55 11.07 21.54
CA ASP A 54 -22.82 11.22 20.83
C ASP A 54 -22.55 11.19 19.31
N VAL A 55 -22.82 10.04 18.68
CA VAL A 55 -22.51 9.76 17.27
C VAL A 55 -23.39 10.63 16.36
N LYS A 56 -22.76 11.38 15.46
CA LYS A 56 -23.41 12.24 14.48
C LYS A 56 -23.33 11.68 13.06
N ARG A 57 -22.26 10.95 12.73
CA ARG A 57 -22.04 10.41 11.39
C ARG A 57 -21.14 9.17 11.47
N GLU A 58 -21.40 8.24 10.59
CA GLU A 58 -20.49 7.12 10.31
C GLU A 58 -20.08 7.14 8.84
N SER A 59 -18.87 6.73 8.57
CA SER A 59 -18.37 6.51 7.21
C SER A 59 -17.51 5.27 7.13
N TYR A 60 -17.52 4.62 5.97
CA TYR A 60 -16.82 3.38 5.71
C TYR A 60 -15.96 3.54 4.45
N MET A 61 -14.71 3.09 4.52
CA MET A 61 -13.76 3.20 3.41
C MET A 61 -12.99 1.88 3.23
N PRO A 62 -12.69 1.49 1.98
CA PRO A 62 -11.77 0.38 1.74
C PRO A 62 -10.39 0.70 2.31
N GLY A 63 -9.84 -0.20 3.14
CA GLY A 63 -8.52 -0.11 3.73
C GLY A 63 -7.65 -1.32 3.41
N GLY A 64 -6.41 -1.31 3.88
CA GLY A 64 -5.44 -2.35 3.55
C GLY A 64 -5.21 -2.44 2.04
N SER A 65 -5.06 -3.65 1.52
CA SER A 65 -4.83 -3.86 0.08
C SER A 65 -5.93 -3.27 -0.82
N LEU A 66 -7.13 -3.02 -0.29
CA LEU A 66 -8.19 -2.35 -1.05
C LEU A 66 -7.99 -0.85 -1.16
N ASN A 67 -7.25 -0.22 -0.25
CA ASN A 67 -6.85 1.17 -0.41
C ASN A 67 -5.84 1.32 -1.55
N VAL A 68 -4.93 0.35 -1.73
CA VAL A 68 -4.05 0.29 -2.91
C VAL A 68 -4.87 0.16 -4.20
N ALA A 69 -5.87 -0.73 -4.22
CA ALA A 69 -6.76 -0.89 -5.38
C ALA A 69 -7.54 0.42 -5.68
N ASN A 70 -7.99 1.12 -4.64
CA ASN A 70 -8.65 2.41 -4.77
C ASN A 70 -7.71 3.50 -5.33
N ASN A 71 -6.45 3.56 -4.86
CA ASN A 71 -5.44 4.47 -5.39
C ASN A 71 -5.13 4.19 -6.87
N ILE A 72 -4.97 2.91 -7.25
CA ILE A 72 -4.78 2.52 -8.66
C ILE A 72 -5.95 3.02 -9.50
N ARG A 73 -7.18 2.81 -9.05
CA ARG A 73 -8.39 3.22 -9.77
C ARG A 73 -8.52 4.74 -9.87
N SER A 74 -8.25 5.46 -8.78
CA SER A 74 -8.29 6.92 -8.74
C SER A 74 -7.25 7.56 -9.68
N LEU A 75 -6.09 6.88 -9.87
CA LEU A 75 -5.07 7.26 -10.85
C LEU A 75 -5.35 6.74 -12.26
N ALA A 76 -6.60 6.32 -12.54
CA ALA A 76 -7.09 5.83 -13.81
C ALA A 76 -6.58 4.44 -14.26
N GLY A 77 -5.84 3.70 -13.44
CA GLY A 77 -5.48 2.30 -13.71
C GLY A 77 -6.61 1.31 -13.44
N SER A 78 -6.41 0.07 -13.81
CA SER A 78 -7.34 -1.03 -13.52
C SER A 78 -6.78 -1.93 -12.40
N ALA A 79 -7.51 -2.05 -11.29
CA ALA A 79 -7.14 -2.88 -10.15
C ALA A 79 -7.94 -4.18 -10.13
N PHE A 80 -7.24 -5.29 -9.89
CA PHE A 80 -7.79 -6.64 -9.75
C PHE A 80 -7.43 -7.18 -8.35
N PRO A 81 -8.16 -6.78 -7.29
CA PRO A 81 -7.87 -7.22 -5.95
C PRO A 81 -8.23 -8.68 -5.72
N CYS A 82 -7.38 -9.35 -4.94
CA CYS A 82 -7.52 -10.75 -4.58
C CYS A 82 -7.19 -10.94 -3.08
N GLY A 83 -8.15 -11.45 -2.32
CA GLY A 83 -8.02 -11.59 -0.87
C GLY A 83 -9.27 -12.18 -0.25
N VAL A 84 -9.37 -12.07 1.08
CA VAL A 84 -10.41 -12.72 1.87
C VAL A 84 -11.27 -11.72 2.63
N VAL A 85 -12.59 -11.93 2.63
CA VAL A 85 -13.56 -11.24 3.49
C VAL A 85 -14.37 -12.26 4.28
N GLY A 86 -14.91 -11.87 5.42
CA GLY A 86 -15.88 -12.65 6.16
C GLY A 86 -17.23 -12.78 5.43
N ARG A 87 -18.02 -13.79 5.79
CA ARG A 87 -19.41 -13.96 5.32
C ARG A 87 -20.40 -13.13 6.13
N ASP A 88 -20.05 -11.89 6.44
CA ASP A 88 -20.79 -10.98 7.30
C ASP A 88 -21.32 -9.72 6.57
N LEU A 89 -21.95 -8.82 7.32
CA LEU A 89 -22.46 -7.55 6.78
C LEU A 89 -21.35 -6.69 6.20
N TYR A 90 -20.21 -6.62 6.90
CA TYR A 90 -19.09 -5.75 6.52
C TYR A 90 -18.39 -6.25 5.25
N GLY A 91 -18.28 -7.59 5.06
CA GLY A 91 -17.77 -8.17 3.82
C GLY A 91 -18.67 -7.86 2.62
N ARG A 92 -20.00 -7.96 2.79
CA ARG A 92 -20.95 -7.58 1.75
C ARG A 92 -20.89 -6.09 1.43
N MET A 93 -20.81 -5.24 2.45
CA MET A 93 -20.67 -3.78 2.31
C MET A 93 -19.40 -3.44 1.53
N LEU A 94 -18.27 -4.02 1.91
CA LEU A 94 -16.97 -3.79 1.27
C LEU A 94 -17.00 -4.16 -0.21
N VAL A 95 -17.52 -5.36 -0.55
CA VAL A 95 -17.65 -5.81 -1.95
C VAL A 95 -18.60 -4.90 -2.75
N LYS A 96 -19.69 -4.44 -2.15
CA LYS A 96 -20.62 -3.50 -2.78
C LYS A 96 -19.92 -2.16 -3.07
N THR A 97 -19.17 -1.61 -2.11
CA THR A 97 -18.42 -0.37 -2.28
C THR A 97 -17.42 -0.47 -3.42
N MET A 98 -16.65 -1.57 -3.49
CA MET A 98 -15.69 -1.80 -4.57
C MET A 98 -16.35 -1.82 -5.95
N ARG A 99 -17.49 -2.52 -6.10
CA ARG A 99 -18.24 -2.55 -7.36
C ARG A 99 -18.71 -1.17 -7.78
N HIS A 100 -19.20 -0.36 -6.84
CA HIS A 100 -19.60 1.03 -7.13
C HIS A 100 -18.42 1.90 -7.59
N GLN A 101 -17.21 1.61 -7.10
CA GLN A 101 -15.98 2.29 -7.53
C GLN A 101 -15.40 1.73 -8.85
N GLY A 102 -16.06 0.75 -9.48
CA GLY A 102 -15.59 0.12 -10.71
C GLY A 102 -14.34 -0.75 -10.50
N ILE A 103 -14.15 -1.26 -9.28
CA ILE A 103 -13.06 -2.20 -8.95
C ILE A 103 -13.56 -3.63 -9.13
N GLU A 104 -12.76 -4.46 -9.80
CA GLU A 104 -13.06 -5.87 -10.03
C GLU A 104 -13.18 -6.64 -8.71
N THR A 105 -14.16 -7.56 -8.64
CA THR A 105 -14.42 -8.32 -7.39
C THR A 105 -14.30 -9.84 -7.57
N GLY A 106 -13.86 -10.33 -8.72
CA GLY A 106 -13.74 -11.76 -9.02
C GLY A 106 -12.71 -12.51 -8.19
N GLY A 107 -11.71 -11.79 -7.63
CA GLY A 107 -10.68 -12.36 -6.77
C GLY A 107 -11.04 -12.43 -5.28
N ILE A 108 -12.26 -12.05 -4.90
CA ILE A 108 -12.66 -12.00 -3.49
C ILE A 108 -13.12 -13.39 -3.03
N VAL A 109 -12.51 -13.89 -1.98
CA VAL A 109 -12.86 -15.16 -1.34
C VAL A 109 -13.64 -14.89 -0.05
N TYR A 110 -14.83 -15.46 0.05
CA TYR A 110 -15.63 -15.42 1.29
C TYR A 110 -15.22 -16.57 2.22
N ASP A 111 -14.80 -16.22 3.44
CA ASP A 111 -14.42 -17.16 4.49
C ASP A 111 -15.39 -17.06 5.68
N PRO A 112 -16.25 -18.07 5.92
CA PRO A 112 -17.18 -18.04 7.05
C PRO A 112 -16.50 -18.25 8.42
N SER A 113 -15.23 -18.68 8.46
CA SER A 113 -14.49 -18.97 9.68
C SER A 113 -13.85 -17.75 10.33
N ARG A 114 -13.95 -16.57 9.68
CA ARG A 114 -13.39 -15.31 10.16
C ARG A 114 -14.32 -14.12 9.91
N PRO A 115 -14.28 -13.09 10.76
CA PRO A 115 -14.93 -11.84 10.48
C PRO A 115 -14.18 -11.11 9.36
N THR A 116 -14.89 -10.23 8.64
CA THR A 116 -14.22 -9.19 7.85
C THR A 116 -13.41 -8.29 8.78
N THR A 117 -12.15 -8.03 8.45
CA THR A 117 -11.32 -7.14 9.26
C THR A 117 -11.92 -5.73 9.24
N LEU A 118 -12.30 -5.23 10.40
CA LEU A 118 -12.88 -3.91 10.60
C LEU A 118 -12.02 -3.11 11.57
N LYS A 119 -11.62 -1.92 11.17
CA LYS A 119 -10.89 -0.95 12.01
C LYS A 119 -11.78 0.25 12.27
N THR A 120 -12.30 0.37 13.46
CA THR A 120 -13.19 1.47 13.86
C THR A 120 -12.41 2.55 14.59
N ARG A 121 -12.44 3.77 14.07
CA ARG A 121 -11.88 4.97 14.70
C ARG A 121 -12.99 5.88 15.16
N VAL A 122 -13.05 6.14 16.46
CA VAL A 122 -14.00 7.07 17.06
C VAL A 122 -13.33 8.43 17.15
N ILE A 123 -13.94 9.44 16.53
CA ILE A 123 -13.40 10.79 16.41
C ILE A 123 -14.39 11.77 17.05
N ALA A 124 -13.91 12.55 18.00
CA ALA A 124 -14.66 13.64 18.60
C ALA A 124 -13.78 14.90 18.72
N HIS A 125 -14.36 16.07 18.49
CA HIS A 125 -13.62 17.36 18.52
C HIS A 125 -12.33 17.33 17.67
N SER A 126 -12.39 16.71 16.49
CA SER A 126 -11.26 16.54 15.55
C SER A 126 -10.09 15.72 16.09
N GLN A 127 -10.30 14.97 17.18
CA GLN A 127 -9.28 14.06 17.76
C GLN A 127 -9.77 12.61 17.75
N GLN A 128 -8.87 11.68 17.50
CA GLN A 128 -9.15 10.25 17.62
C GLN A 128 -9.18 9.88 19.11
N MET A 129 -10.36 9.55 19.62
CA MET A 129 -10.59 9.15 21.02
C MET A 129 -10.15 7.73 21.29
N VAL A 130 -10.50 6.81 20.39
CA VAL A 130 -10.19 5.38 20.53
C VAL A 130 -10.22 4.71 19.15
N ARG A 131 -9.46 3.64 18.99
CA ARG A 131 -9.59 2.69 17.89
C ARG A 131 -9.84 1.31 18.45
N PHE A 132 -10.76 0.56 17.88
CA PHE A 132 -10.94 -0.85 18.14
C PHE A 132 -11.01 -1.64 16.83
N ASP A 133 -10.38 -2.82 16.85
CA ASP A 133 -10.21 -3.65 15.68
C ASP A 133 -10.96 -4.97 15.88
N ARG A 134 -11.84 -5.31 14.94
CA ARG A 134 -12.45 -6.64 14.83
C ARG A 134 -11.70 -7.39 13.75
N GLU A 135 -10.87 -8.33 14.13
CA GLU A 135 -10.01 -9.02 13.19
C GLU A 135 -9.66 -10.44 13.67
N LYS A 136 -9.18 -11.24 12.71
CA LYS A 136 -8.55 -12.52 12.93
C LYS A 136 -7.20 -12.50 12.24
N THR A 137 -6.11 -12.77 12.98
CA THR A 137 -4.74 -12.66 12.49
C THR A 137 -4.12 -14.02 12.13
N GLU A 138 -4.80 -15.11 12.45
CA GLU A 138 -4.38 -16.46 12.12
C GLU A 138 -4.42 -16.68 10.61
N ASP A 139 -3.64 -17.65 10.18
CA ASP A 139 -3.51 -18.02 8.77
C ASP A 139 -4.85 -18.36 8.11
N VAL A 140 -5.02 -17.89 6.89
CA VAL A 140 -6.12 -18.29 6.00
C VAL A 140 -5.96 -19.76 5.64
N SER A 141 -7.06 -20.51 5.61
CA SER A 141 -7.03 -21.93 5.28
C SER A 141 -6.43 -22.18 3.88
N LEU A 142 -5.72 -23.32 3.73
CA LEU A 142 -5.14 -23.72 2.45
C LEU A 142 -6.19 -23.79 1.34
N ALA A 143 -7.43 -24.21 1.66
CA ALA A 143 -8.53 -24.24 0.70
C ALA A 143 -8.85 -22.84 0.13
N ASN A 144 -8.84 -21.81 0.98
CA ASN A 144 -9.08 -20.43 0.54
C ASN A 144 -7.86 -19.84 -0.17
N LEU A 145 -6.62 -20.16 0.25
CA LEU A 145 -5.41 -19.81 -0.50
C LEU A 145 -5.39 -20.41 -1.91
N ASN A 146 -5.85 -21.65 -2.07
CA ASN A 146 -5.98 -22.27 -3.38
C ASN A 146 -7.00 -21.57 -4.29
N LYS A 147 -8.09 -21.01 -3.73
CA LYS A 147 -9.02 -20.17 -4.51
C LYS A 147 -8.34 -18.87 -4.97
N ILE A 148 -7.56 -18.24 -4.10
CA ILE A 148 -6.73 -17.07 -4.45
C ILE A 148 -5.76 -17.44 -5.58
N LEU A 149 -4.99 -18.52 -5.43
CA LEU A 149 -4.06 -18.98 -6.47
C LEU A 149 -4.74 -19.31 -7.79
N LYS A 150 -5.92 -19.91 -7.75
CA LYS A 150 -6.70 -20.17 -8.96
C LYS A 150 -7.00 -18.87 -9.72
N PHE A 151 -7.46 -17.84 -9.02
CA PHE A 151 -7.69 -16.52 -9.62
C PHE A 151 -6.39 -15.91 -10.16
N VAL A 152 -5.30 -15.97 -9.40
CA VAL A 152 -3.98 -15.51 -9.85
C VAL A 152 -3.55 -16.20 -11.14
N HIS A 153 -3.68 -17.53 -11.22
CA HIS A 153 -3.37 -18.30 -12.43
C HIS A 153 -4.16 -17.86 -13.66
N GLN A 154 -5.44 -17.54 -13.47
CA GLN A 154 -6.30 -17.07 -14.55
C GLN A 154 -5.92 -15.69 -15.05
N MET A 155 -5.52 -14.79 -14.13
CA MET A 155 -5.37 -13.36 -14.42
C MET A 155 -3.95 -12.94 -14.79
N ILE A 156 -2.92 -13.56 -14.24
CA ILE A 156 -1.55 -13.06 -14.24
C ILE A 156 -0.97 -12.77 -15.63
N ARG A 157 -1.40 -13.51 -16.66
CA ARG A 157 -0.96 -13.29 -18.04
C ARG A 157 -1.34 -11.90 -18.56
N THR A 158 -2.52 -11.43 -18.19
CA THR A 158 -3.09 -10.15 -18.66
C THR A 158 -2.78 -8.99 -17.73
N MET A 159 -2.14 -9.24 -16.59
CA MET A 159 -1.70 -8.20 -15.65
C MET A 159 -0.31 -7.66 -16.04
N ASP A 160 -0.04 -6.42 -15.70
CA ASP A 160 1.25 -5.78 -15.96
C ASP A 160 2.18 -5.88 -14.75
N VAL A 161 1.63 -5.75 -13.54
CA VAL A 161 2.36 -5.79 -12.26
C VAL A 161 1.53 -6.57 -11.24
N VAL A 162 2.20 -7.23 -10.29
CA VAL A 162 1.61 -7.82 -9.09
C VAL A 162 2.03 -7.00 -7.88
N VAL A 163 1.07 -6.59 -7.07
CA VAL A 163 1.29 -5.95 -5.76
C VAL A 163 0.85 -6.91 -4.67
N LEU A 164 1.70 -7.07 -3.66
CA LEU A 164 1.45 -7.87 -2.46
C LEU A 164 1.38 -6.93 -1.26
N GLU A 165 0.24 -6.93 -0.57
CA GLU A 165 -0.05 -6.04 0.57
C GLU A 165 -0.19 -6.83 1.85
N ASP A 166 0.79 -6.72 2.73
CA ASP A 166 0.87 -7.51 3.95
C ASP A 166 0.52 -6.69 5.20
N TYR A 167 -0.68 -6.87 5.68
CA TYR A 167 -1.14 -6.32 6.97
C TYR A 167 -1.10 -7.35 8.11
N GLY A 168 -0.60 -8.56 7.84
CA GLY A 168 -0.48 -9.64 8.82
C GLY A 168 -1.82 -10.18 9.31
N LYS A 169 -2.81 -10.28 8.41
CA LYS A 169 -4.15 -10.83 8.69
C LYS A 169 -4.34 -12.22 8.07
N GLY A 170 -3.24 -12.91 7.76
CA GLY A 170 -3.20 -14.33 7.45
C GLY A 170 -3.30 -14.69 5.96
N VAL A 171 -3.42 -13.73 5.05
CA VAL A 171 -3.36 -14.01 3.60
C VAL A 171 -1.91 -14.23 3.16
N MET A 172 -0.98 -13.40 3.63
CA MET A 172 0.44 -13.47 3.25
C MET A 172 1.14 -14.62 3.96
N GLN A 173 1.15 -15.80 3.33
CA GLN A 173 1.80 -17.01 3.82
C GLN A 173 2.91 -17.46 2.87
N PRO A 174 3.95 -18.15 3.37
CA PRO A 174 5.09 -18.60 2.56
C PRO A 174 4.69 -19.39 1.32
N PHE A 175 3.65 -20.21 1.43
CA PHE A 175 3.10 -21.00 0.32
C PHE A 175 2.57 -20.10 -0.80
N LEU A 176 1.67 -19.15 -0.47
CA LEU A 176 1.07 -18.24 -1.43
C LEU A 176 2.13 -17.39 -2.13
N LEU A 177 3.01 -16.76 -1.34
CA LEU A 177 4.06 -15.88 -1.84
C LEU A 177 4.99 -16.59 -2.81
N ARG A 178 5.45 -17.78 -2.45
CA ARG A 178 6.33 -18.59 -3.30
C ARG A 178 5.68 -18.92 -4.65
N GLU A 179 4.41 -19.34 -4.66
CA GLU A 179 3.72 -19.69 -5.89
C GLU A 179 3.44 -18.43 -6.76
N VAL A 180 3.03 -17.32 -6.13
CA VAL A 180 2.82 -16.04 -6.84
C VAL A 180 4.12 -15.54 -7.47
N VAL A 181 5.22 -15.50 -6.71
CA VAL A 181 6.54 -15.06 -7.23
C VAL A 181 7.03 -15.95 -8.36
N LYS A 182 6.88 -17.27 -8.23
CA LYS A 182 7.22 -18.24 -9.28
C LYS A 182 6.43 -17.99 -10.55
N LEU A 183 5.13 -17.74 -10.42
CA LEU A 183 4.23 -17.47 -11.53
C LEU A 183 4.56 -16.12 -12.20
N ALA A 184 4.77 -15.08 -11.41
CA ALA A 184 5.15 -13.76 -11.89
C ALA A 184 6.47 -13.80 -12.68
N LYS A 185 7.49 -14.53 -12.18
CA LYS A 185 8.75 -14.75 -12.90
C LYS A 185 8.54 -15.45 -14.24
N LYS A 186 7.68 -16.51 -14.28
CA LYS A 186 7.34 -17.22 -15.52
C LYS A 186 6.78 -16.29 -16.59
N PHE A 187 5.95 -15.31 -16.18
CA PHE A 187 5.33 -14.36 -17.09
C PHE A 187 6.05 -13.00 -17.15
N LYS A 188 7.24 -12.90 -16.55
CA LYS A 188 8.07 -11.67 -16.51
C LYS A 188 7.31 -10.47 -15.95
N LYS A 189 6.48 -10.67 -14.93
CA LYS A 189 5.72 -9.61 -14.27
C LYS A 189 6.49 -9.12 -13.03
N PRO A 190 6.70 -7.81 -12.86
CA PRO A 190 7.24 -7.26 -11.62
C PRO A 190 6.33 -7.59 -10.43
N VAL A 191 6.95 -7.86 -9.27
CA VAL A 191 6.27 -8.08 -7.99
C VAL A 191 6.73 -7.01 -7.02
N LEU A 192 5.81 -6.21 -6.52
CA LEU A 192 6.04 -5.20 -5.48
C LEU A 192 5.40 -5.67 -4.19
N VAL A 193 6.02 -5.37 -3.05
CA VAL A 193 5.50 -5.76 -1.74
C VAL A 193 5.51 -4.56 -0.80
N ASP A 194 4.37 -4.25 -0.20
CA ASP A 194 4.33 -3.46 1.04
C ASP A 194 4.44 -4.43 2.23
N PRO A 195 5.59 -4.41 2.96
CA PRO A 195 5.97 -5.52 3.80
C PRO A 195 5.45 -5.39 5.23
N LYS A 196 5.31 -6.53 5.92
CA LYS A 196 5.14 -6.61 7.37
C LYS A 196 6.40 -7.15 8.03
N GLU A 197 6.88 -6.51 9.11
CA GLU A 197 8.14 -6.85 9.80
C GLU A 197 8.30 -8.37 10.05
N LYS A 198 7.25 -9.03 10.52
CA LYS A 198 7.26 -10.46 10.87
C LYS A 198 7.38 -11.41 9.66
N HIS A 199 7.22 -10.92 8.42
CA HIS A 199 7.15 -11.75 7.21
C HIS A 199 8.27 -11.47 6.19
N PHE A 200 9.28 -10.68 6.55
CA PHE A 200 10.37 -10.33 5.60
C PHE A 200 11.02 -11.56 4.97
N ASP A 201 11.15 -12.69 5.70
CA ASP A 201 11.69 -13.94 5.18
C ASP A 201 10.91 -14.49 3.97
N TYR A 202 9.64 -14.06 3.80
CA TYR A 202 8.77 -14.56 2.75
C TYR A 202 8.98 -13.85 1.41
N TYR A 203 9.51 -12.61 1.39
CA TYR A 203 9.57 -11.75 0.21
C TYR A 203 10.77 -12.03 -0.70
N ASN A 204 11.28 -13.26 -0.71
CA ASN A 204 12.47 -13.63 -1.46
C ASN A 204 12.27 -13.53 -2.97
N GLY A 205 13.14 -12.78 -3.66
CA GLY A 205 13.18 -12.70 -5.12
C GLY A 205 12.06 -11.89 -5.75
N VAL A 206 11.38 -11.00 -4.99
CA VAL A 206 10.46 -9.99 -5.54
C VAL A 206 11.24 -8.84 -6.17
N THR A 207 10.56 -7.99 -6.93
CA THR A 207 11.22 -6.87 -7.63
C THR A 207 11.56 -5.74 -6.66
N CYS A 208 10.61 -5.32 -5.84
CA CYS A 208 10.82 -4.22 -4.89
C CYS A 208 9.99 -4.46 -3.62
N ILE A 209 10.53 -4.03 -2.47
CA ILE A 209 9.78 -3.86 -1.23
C ILE A 209 9.75 -2.37 -0.85
N THR A 210 8.66 -1.92 -0.18
CA THR A 210 8.44 -0.50 0.17
C THR A 210 8.31 -0.27 1.69
N PRO A 211 9.25 -0.77 2.52
CA PRO A 211 9.16 -0.60 3.96
C PRO A 211 9.26 0.87 4.38
N ASN A 212 8.62 1.23 5.49
CA ASN A 212 9.01 2.42 6.22
C ASN A 212 10.32 2.18 6.99
N ARG A 213 10.88 3.27 7.61
CA ARG A 213 12.15 3.17 8.37
C ARG A 213 12.11 2.05 9.41
N LYS A 214 11.04 1.98 10.22
CA LYS A 214 10.89 0.97 11.28
C LYS A 214 10.82 -0.44 10.71
N GLU A 215 10.03 -0.65 9.68
CA GLU A 215 9.91 -1.94 9.00
C GLU A 215 11.21 -2.38 8.34
N ALA A 216 11.98 -1.45 7.76
CA ALA A 216 13.29 -1.76 7.19
C ALA A 216 14.25 -2.32 8.24
N TYR A 217 14.34 -1.68 9.42
CA TYR A 217 15.16 -2.16 10.53
C TYR A 217 14.63 -3.47 11.11
N GLY A 218 13.31 -3.61 11.35
CA GLY A 218 12.71 -4.87 11.82
C GLY A 218 12.92 -6.01 10.84
N GLY A 219 12.80 -5.74 9.55
CA GLY A 219 13.11 -6.71 8.47
C GLY A 219 14.58 -7.12 8.43
N TYR A 220 15.50 -6.20 8.70
CA TYR A 220 16.93 -6.51 8.85
C TYR A 220 17.16 -7.45 10.03
N GLU A 221 16.64 -7.12 11.23
CA GLU A 221 16.77 -8.00 12.41
C GLU A 221 16.21 -9.38 12.14
N ARG A 222 15.06 -9.45 11.52
CA ARG A 222 14.37 -10.70 11.19
C ARG A 222 15.17 -11.59 10.26
N THR A 223 15.79 -11.03 9.21
CA THR A 223 16.38 -11.81 8.11
C THR A 223 17.88 -11.99 8.23
N ILE A 224 18.57 -11.10 8.93
CA ILE A 224 20.01 -11.06 9.03
C ILE A 224 20.49 -11.34 10.46
N GLY A 225 19.76 -10.81 11.44
CA GLY A 225 20.01 -10.96 12.86
C GLY A 225 20.16 -9.63 13.59
N PRO A 226 20.23 -9.68 14.93
CA PRO A 226 20.32 -8.49 15.75
C PRO A 226 21.68 -7.79 15.54
N TRP A 227 21.70 -6.49 15.67
CA TRP A 227 22.92 -5.69 15.62
C TRP A 227 23.43 -5.34 17.04
N ARG A 228 24.76 -5.23 17.17
CA ARG A 228 25.39 -4.69 18.39
C ARG A 228 25.35 -3.15 18.45
N LYS A 229 25.41 -2.51 17.28
CA LYS A 229 25.29 -1.07 17.07
C LYS A 229 24.33 -0.85 15.90
N THR A 230 23.37 0.08 16.03
CA THR A 230 22.40 0.40 14.97
C THR A 230 23.11 0.70 13.66
N PRO A 231 22.89 -0.07 12.59
CA PRO A 231 23.54 0.17 11.30
C PRO A 231 22.97 1.42 10.64
N GLU A 232 23.78 2.04 9.78
CA GLU A 232 23.28 3.09 8.89
C GLU A 232 22.20 2.53 7.94
N LEU A 233 21.21 3.35 7.62
CA LEU A 233 20.07 2.93 6.77
C LEU A 233 20.53 2.42 5.39
N GLU A 234 21.64 2.96 4.87
CA GLU A 234 22.23 2.49 3.62
C GLU A 234 22.72 1.02 3.73
N ALA A 235 23.35 0.68 4.85
CA ALA A 235 23.78 -0.70 5.12
C ALA A 235 22.57 -1.65 5.23
N VAL A 236 21.49 -1.19 5.88
CA VAL A 236 20.23 -1.95 5.97
C VAL A 236 19.65 -2.23 4.58
N GLY A 237 19.53 -1.19 3.72
CA GLY A 237 18.99 -1.32 2.38
C GLY A 237 19.77 -2.34 1.53
N TRP A 238 21.10 -2.24 1.53
CA TRP A 238 21.97 -3.18 0.80
C TRP A 238 21.90 -4.61 1.34
N ALA A 239 21.84 -4.77 2.66
CA ALA A 239 21.75 -6.08 3.30
C ALA A 239 20.42 -6.77 2.92
N LEU A 240 19.30 -6.04 2.93
CA LEU A 240 17.99 -6.55 2.51
C LEU A 240 17.99 -6.97 1.03
N ILE A 241 18.53 -6.14 0.12
CA ILE A 241 18.67 -6.50 -1.30
C ILE A 241 19.41 -7.80 -1.47
N LYS A 242 20.59 -7.94 -0.81
CA LYS A 242 21.43 -9.13 -0.90
C LYS A 242 20.75 -10.36 -0.31
N LYS A 243 20.20 -10.23 0.90
CA LYS A 243 19.57 -11.34 1.64
C LYS A 243 18.35 -11.89 0.95
N LEU A 244 17.45 -11.00 0.52
CA LEU A 244 16.15 -11.35 -0.09
C LEU A 244 16.23 -11.43 -1.63
N LYS A 245 17.40 -11.21 -2.22
CA LYS A 245 17.62 -11.25 -3.69
C LYS A 245 16.68 -10.34 -4.46
N LEU A 246 16.51 -9.09 -3.95
CA LEU A 246 15.63 -8.08 -4.53
C LEU A 246 16.33 -7.33 -5.66
N GLU A 247 15.55 -6.71 -6.55
CA GLU A 247 16.09 -5.76 -7.53
C GLU A 247 16.22 -4.35 -6.93
N SER A 248 15.34 -4.01 -5.97
CA SER A 248 15.37 -2.72 -5.27
C SER A 248 14.67 -2.75 -3.91
N VAL A 249 14.99 -1.77 -3.07
CA VAL A 249 14.30 -1.45 -1.81
C VAL A 249 14.04 0.05 -1.81
N LEU A 250 12.78 0.46 -1.63
CA LEU A 250 12.39 1.85 -1.44
C LEU A 250 11.99 2.05 0.02
N VAL A 251 12.81 2.74 0.80
CA VAL A 251 12.48 3.04 2.21
C VAL A 251 11.77 4.39 2.28
N THR A 252 10.55 4.40 2.82
CA THR A 252 9.81 5.65 3.11
C THR A 252 10.24 6.22 4.45
N LEU A 253 10.44 7.54 4.52
CA LEU A 253 11.04 8.25 5.66
C LEU A 253 10.14 9.35 6.23
N GLY A 254 8.85 9.34 5.90
CA GLY A 254 7.91 10.37 6.32
C GLY A 254 8.29 11.75 5.77
N GLU A 255 8.52 12.72 6.66
CA GLU A 255 8.89 14.09 6.31
C GLU A 255 10.24 14.20 5.58
N ASP A 256 11.15 13.25 5.77
CA ASP A 256 12.45 13.19 5.07
C ASP A 256 12.32 12.68 3.62
N GLY A 257 11.14 12.21 3.19
CA GLY A 257 10.89 11.70 1.85
C GLY A 257 11.19 10.21 1.72
N MET A 258 12.06 9.80 0.80
CA MET A 258 12.34 8.39 0.49
C MET A 258 13.79 8.16 0.10
N ILE A 259 14.29 6.93 0.30
CA ILE A 259 15.57 6.46 -0.24
C ILE A 259 15.34 5.19 -1.03
N LEU A 260 15.74 5.19 -2.29
CA LEU A 260 15.72 4.05 -3.18
C LEU A 260 17.11 3.44 -3.30
N PHE A 261 17.21 2.14 -3.06
CA PHE A 261 18.38 1.30 -3.30
C PHE A 261 18.09 0.39 -4.49
N GLU A 262 18.94 0.40 -5.51
CA GLU A 262 18.83 -0.46 -6.70
C GLU A 262 20.02 -1.43 -6.76
N LYS A 263 19.80 -2.70 -6.99
CA LYS A 263 20.79 -3.80 -6.98
C LYS A 263 22.08 -3.49 -7.75
N LYS A 264 22.03 -2.61 -8.76
CA LYS A 264 23.21 -2.18 -9.54
C LYS A 264 24.10 -1.15 -8.84
N GLY A 265 23.93 -0.93 -7.54
CA GLY A 265 24.74 -0.01 -6.73
C GLY A 265 24.26 1.43 -6.71
N ARG A 266 23.10 1.73 -7.29
CA ARG A 266 22.54 3.09 -7.29
C ARG A 266 21.76 3.35 -6.00
N VAL A 267 22.02 4.50 -5.37
CA VAL A 267 21.22 5.07 -4.28
C VAL A 267 20.61 6.38 -4.76
N THR A 268 19.32 6.54 -4.59
CA THR A 268 18.62 7.79 -4.95
C THR A 268 17.87 8.30 -3.72
N LYS A 269 18.30 9.45 -3.18
CA LYS A 269 17.60 10.17 -2.11
C LYS A 269 16.56 11.08 -2.76
N ILE A 270 15.30 10.95 -2.35
CA ILE A 270 14.15 11.68 -2.89
C ILE A 270 13.56 12.48 -1.74
N PRO A 271 13.79 13.81 -1.67
CA PRO A 271 13.22 14.64 -0.61
C PRO A 271 11.70 14.69 -0.73
N THR A 272 11.00 14.86 0.40
CA THR A 272 9.54 14.94 0.42
C THR A 272 9.00 15.97 -0.57
N ALA A 273 7.90 15.63 -1.23
CA ALA A 273 7.13 16.54 -2.07
C ALA A 273 5.95 17.18 -1.32
N ALA A 274 5.68 16.76 -0.07
CA ALA A 274 4.63 17.32 0.77
C ALA A 274 4.92 18.78 1.10
N ARG A 275 3.88 19.63 1.05
CA ARG A 275 3.96 21.05 1.46
C ARG A 275 3.32 21.26 2.82
N GLU A 276 2.18 20.62 3.03
CA GLU A 276 1.43 20.61 4.28
C GLU A 276 1.04 19.16 4.55
N VAL A 277 1.03 18.77 5.82
CA VAL A 277 0.70 17.41 6.23
C VAL A 277 -0.50 17.49 7.18
N TYR A 278 -1.63 16.96 6.75
CA TYR A 278 -2.84 16.84 7.56
C TYR A 278 -3.05 15.42 8.08
N ASP A 279 -2.83 14.41 7.22
CA ASP A 279 -2.99 13.01 7.59
C ASP A 279 -2.03 12.14 6.75
N VAL A 280 -1.27 11.28 7.40
CA VAL A 280 -0.33 10.36 6.74
C VAL A 280 -0.95 8.99 6.45
N SER A 281 -2.21 8.78 6.82
CA SER A 281 -2.90 7.49 6.63
C SER A 281 -3.02 7.14 5.15
N GLY A 282 -2.55 5.94 4.76
CA GLY A 282 -2.63 5.46 3.38
C GLY A 282 -1.58 6.05 2.43
N ALA A 283 -0.61 6.84 2.92
CA ALA A 283 0.48 7.36 2.09
C ALA A 283 1.34 6.22 1.50
N GLY A 284 1.63 5.17 2.28
CA GLY A 284 2.32 3.95 1.81
C GLY A 284 1.58 3.28 0.67
N ASP A 285 0.26 3.09 0.83
CA ASP A 285 -0.61 2.50 -0.19
C ASP A 285 -0.58 3.31 -1.50
N THR A 286 -0.57 4.65 -1.39
CA THR A 286 -0.43 5.55 -2.55
C THR A 286 0.94 5.41 -3.21
N VAL A 287 2.01 5.26 -2.42
CA VAL A 287 3.37 5.06 -2.92
C VAL A 287 3.44 3.79 -3.77
N ILE A 288 3.05 2.63 -3.20
CA ILE A 288 3.17 1.36 -3.92
C ILE A 288 2.23 1.29 -5.14
N ALA A 289 1.01 1.84 -5.04
CA ALA A 289 0.08 1.94 -6.16
C ALA A 289 0.67 2.75 -7.32
N THR A 290 1.27 3.91 -7.01
CA THR A 290 1.87 4.79 -8.02
C THR A 290 3.13 4.19 -8.63
N ILE A 291 3.98 3.49 -7.84
CA ILE A 291 5.13 2.75 -8.35
C ILE A 291 4.66 1.68 -9.33
N ALA A 292 3.64 0.90 -8.96
CA ALA A 292 3.12 -0.17 -9.80
C ALA A 292 2.61 0.37 -11.15
N LEU A 293 1.82 1.44 -11.12
CA LEU A 293 1.32 2.12 -12.32
C LEU A 293 2.46 2.66 -13.18
N SER A 294 3.45 3.31 -12.56
CA SER A 294 4.57 3.92 -13.28
C SER A 294 5.45 2.88 -13.95
N LEU A 295 5.79 1.77 -13.26
CA LEU A 295 6.58 0.68 -13.85
C LEU A 295 5.86 0.03 -15.02
N ALA A 296 4.56 -0.23 -14.88
CA ALA A 296 3.74 -0.78 -15.95
C ALA A 296 3.65 0.14 -17.18
N ALA A 297 3.63 1.46 -16.95
CA ALA A 297 3.69 2.48 -17.99
C ALA A 297 5.13 2.72 -18.55
N GLY A 298 6.09 1.87 -18.20
CA GLY A 298 7.44 1.88 -18.75
C GLY A 298 8.42 2.82 -18.05
N ALA A 299 8.14 3.26 -16.83
CA ALA A 299 9.10 4.00 -16.02
C ALA A 299 10.26 3.10 -15.52
N LYS A 300 11.43 3.70 -15.34
CA LYS A 300 12.50 3.10 -14.54
C LYS A 300 12.15 3.25 -13.04
N MET A 301 12.74 2.41 -12.16
CA MET A 301 12.40 2.41 -10.74
C MET A 301 12.60 3.79 -10.07
N HIS A 302 13.67 4.50 -10.36
CA HIS A 302 13.91 5.84 -9.81
C HIS A 302 12.93 6.91 -10.34
N GLU A 303 12.42 6.76 -11.59
CA GLU A 303 11.35 7.63 -12.11
C GLU A 303 10.03 7.33 -11.38
N ALA A 304 9.70 6.04 -11.23
CA ALA A 304 8.51 5.58 -10.51
C ALA A 304 8.51 6.06 -9.05
N ALA A 305 9.65 5.96 -8.35
CA ALA A 305 9.78 6.44 -6.98
C ALA A 305 9.58 7.97 -6.85
N ARG A 306 10.09 8.76 -7.81
CA ARG A 306 9.89 10.21 -7.81
C ARG A 306 8.43 10.59 -8.08
N ILE A 307 7.76 9.92 -9.01
CA ILE A 307 6.32 10.13 -9.28
C ILE A 307 5.50 9.71 -8.05
N ALA A 308 5.82 8.59 -7.42
CA ALA A 308 5.16 8.12 -6.20
C ALA A 308 5.31 9.10 -5.02
N ASN A 309 6.49 9.70 -4.85
CA ASN A 309 6.72 10.74 -3.85
C ASN A 309 5.84 11.98 -4.08
N MET A 310 5.59 12.36 -5.34
CA MET A 310 4.67 13.45 -5.66
C MET A 310 3.22 13.08 -5.34
N ALA A 311 2.79 11.85 -5.68
CA ALA A 311 1.46 11.36 -5.35
C ALA A 311 1.25 11.29 -3.83
N ALA A 312 2.22 10.77 -3.07
CA ALA A 312 2.21 10.76 -1.62
C ALA A 312 2.11 12.19 -1.05
N GLY A 313 2.87 13.15 -1.60
CA GLY A 313 2.80 14.55 -1.19
C GLY A 313 1.44 15.20 -1.41
N ILE A 314 0.67 14.75 -2.39
CA ILE A 314 -0.72 15.21 -2.62
C ILE A 314 -1.66 14.63 -1.55
N VAL A 315 -1.58 13.33 -1.26
CA VAL A 315 -2.54 12.68 -0.37
C VAL A 315 -2.35 13.05 1.09
N VAL A 316 -1.11 13.25 1.56
CA VAL A 316 -0.87 13.68 2.95
C VAL A 316 -1.36 15.11 3.23
N GLY A 317 -1.60 15.90 2.20
CA GLY A 317 -2.27 17.22 2.28
C GLY A 317 -3.80 17.14 2.34
N LYS A 318 -4.39 15.95 2.46
CA LYS A 318 -5.84 15.70 2.54
C LYS A 318 -6.18 14.98 3.85
N LEU A 319 -7.43 15.05 4.30
CA LEU A 319 -7.89 14.33 5.49
C LEU A 319 -8.29 12.90 5.15
N GLY A 320 -7.95 11.94 6.01
CA GLY A 320 -8.30 10.53 5.90
C GLY A 320 -7.48 9.79 4.83
N THR A 321 -7.93 8.59 4.47
CA THR A 321 -7.32 7.78 3.39
C THR A 321 -7.72 8.33 2.02
N ALA A 322 -7.20 9.52 1.70
CA ALA A 322 -7.46 10.19 0.44
C ALA A 322 -6.64 9.58 -0.71
N THR A 323 -7.09 9.83 -1.94
CA THR A 323 -6.38 9.44 -3.16
C THR A 323 -5.97 10.66 -3.99
N ALA A 324 -5.02 10.48 -4.89
CA ALA A 324 -4.66 11.47 -5.89
C ALA A 324 -5.36 11.17 -7.23
N SER A 325 -5.68 12.21 -8.00
CA SER A 325 -6.15 12.07 -9.38
C SER A 325 -5.00 12.24 -10.39
N PRO A 326 -5.17 11.79 -11.64
CA PRO A 326 -4.19 12.05 -12.71
C PRO A 326 -3.96 13.54 -12.94
N GLU A 327 -5.00 14.37 -12.80
CA GLU A 327 -4.95 15.82 -12.97
C GLU A 327 -4.10 16.46 -11.87
N GLU A 328 -4.32 16.09 -10.62
CA GLU A 328 -3.54 16.57 -9.47
C GLU A 328 -2.06 16.17 -9.61
N LEU A 329 -1.80 14.92 -10.02
CA LEU A 329 -0.43 14.42 -10.20
C LEU A 329 0.26 15.12 -11.38
N THR A 330 -0.45 15.33 -12.49
CA THR A 330 0.02 16.09 -13.66
C THR A 330 0.40 17.52 -13.26
N GLU A 331 -0.46 18.17 -12.47
CA GLU A 331 -0.19 19.54 -11.99
C GLU A 331 1.01 19.59 -11.04
N ALA A 332 1.17 18.59 -10.15
CA ALA A 332 2.36 18.49 -9.30
C ALA A 332 3.65 18.37 -10.12
N VAL A 333 3.65 17.58 -11.20
CA VAL A 333 4.80 17.46 -12.12
C VAL A 333 5.09 18.79 -12.82
N ARG A 334 4.07 19.51 -13.30
CA ARG A 334 4.24 20.82 -13.97
C ARG A 334 4.85 21.85 -13.03
N ARG A 335 4.42 21.89 -11.77
CA ARG A 335 4.90 22.83 -10.73
C ARG A 335 6.29 22.49 -10.18
N ALA A 336 6.77 21.25 -10.35
CA ALA A 336 8.09 20.86 -9.87
C ALA A 336 9.18 21.64 -10.61
N GLY A 337 9.93 22.50 -9.87
CA GLY A 337 11.01 23.34 -10.41
C GLY A 337 10.61 24.73 -10.91
N SER A 338 9.38 25.19 -10.67
CA SER A 338 8.92 26.55 -11.07
C SER A 338 9.06 27.59 -9.95
N ARG A 339 10.15 27.53 -9.14
CA ARG A 339 10.51 28.54 -8.14
C ARG A 339 11.98 28.91 -8.24
#